data_6c1736010d1017bac2af82b692ef3a2c
#
_entry.id   6c1736010d1017bac2af82b692ef3a2c
#
_cell.length_a   1.000
_cell.length_b   1.000
_cell.length_c   1.000
_cell.angle_alpha   90.00
_cell.angle_beta   90.00
_cell.angle_gamma   90.00
#
_symmetry.space_group_name_H-M   'P 1'
#
loop_
_entity.id
_entity.type
_entity.pdbx_description
1 polymer ?
#
loop_
_entity_poly.entity_id
_entity_poly.type
_entity_poly.pdbx_seq_one_letter_code
_entity_poly.pdbx_strand_id
1 'polypeptide(L)'
;MKKPRVRRARHVVDPADIAKGAQAEQAFRIWLDSAVLPHMYVEQSPLTVPAPLRGQIKRPDYLVGIPGVGLIAFDVKAKTVYPEGLIFDVAEVQKLRTFARLFHLTVYFACLDSEGGPQSYWVRLDRLDDVPAVRRGGCLTLTLPIDAAMPVLLTEPFSLAFVRSVAL
;
A
#
# COMPACT_ATOMS: atom_id res chain seq x y z
N MET A 1 -9.76 -41.75 2.21
CA MET A 1 -8.51 -41.23 2.77
C MET A 1 -8.46 -39.70 2.60
N LYS A 2 -8.56 -38.91 3.70
CA LYS A 2 -8.44 -37.44 3.68
C LYS A 2 -6.95 -37.08 3.65
N LYS A 3 -6.50 -36.37 2.61
CA LYS A 3 -5.13 -35.83 2.54
C LYS A 3 -4.86 -34.86 3.72
N PRO A 4 -3.71 -34.94 4.38
CA PRO A 4 -3.38 -34.04 5.48
C PRO A 4 -3.28 -32.60 4.97
N ARG A 5 -3.96 -31.67 5.65
CA ARG A 5 -3.81 -30.22 5.46
C ARG A 5 -2.39 -29.85 5.92
N VAL A 6 -1.53 -29.53 4.96
CA VAL A 6 -0.22 -28.91 5.25
C VAL A 6 -0.50 -27.57 5.95
N ARG A 7 -0.18 -27.49 7.25
CA ARG A 7 -0.17 -26.23 8.00
C ARG A 7 0.87 -25.31 7.33
N ARG A 8 0.42 -24.22 6.69
CA ARG A 8 1.32 -23.14 6.26
C ARG A 8 2.08 -22.67 7.49
N ALA A 9 3.41 -22.72 7.44
CA ALA A 9 4.25 -22.06 8.43
C ALA A 9 3.83 -20.59 8.52
N ARG A 10 3.56 -20.13 9.74
CA ARG A 10 3.34 -18.69 9.99
C ARG A 10 4.68 -18.01 9.68
N HIS A 11 4.71 -17.18 8.65
CA HIS A 11 5.85 -16.31 8.41
C HIS A 11 5.96 -15.40 9.64
N VAL A 12 6.98 -15.61 10.44
CA VAL A 12 7.30 -14.70 11.56
C VAL A 12 7.85 -13.44 10.89
N VAL A 13 7.12 -12.34 11.02
CA VAL A 13 7.57 -11.04 10.48
C VAL A 13 8.76 -10.58 11.34
N ASP A 14 9.84 -10.19 10.69
CA ASP A 14 11.04 -9.69 11.38
C ASP A 14 10.68 -8.40 12.16
N PRO A 15 11.06 -8.29 13.45
CA PRO A 15 10.88 -7.05 14.21
C PRO A 15 11.47 -5.81 13.53
N ALA A 16 12.56 -5.95 12.77
CA ALA A 16 13.14 -4.88 11.97
C ALA A 16 12.21 -4.41 10.85
N ASP A 17 11.49 -5.33 10.19
CA ASP A 17 10.52 -4.97 9.15
C ASP A 17 9.30 -4.25 9.74
N ILE A 18 8.87 -4.63 10.94
CA ILE A 18 7.80 -3.93 11.66
C ILE A 18 8.22 -2.50 11.99
N ALA A 19 9.45 -2.30 12.48
CA ALA A 19 9.97 -0.98 12.80
C ALA A 19 10.08 -0.09 11.54
N LYS A 20 10.58 -0.62 10.43
CA LYS A 20 10.64 0.10 9.14
C LYS A 20 9.25 0.49 8.64
N GLY A 21 8.27 -0.39 8.76
CA GLY A 21 6.88 -0.10 8.44
C GLY A 21 6.32 1.06 9.25
N ALA A 22 6.49 1.02 10.58
CA ALA A 22 6.03 2.09 11.47
C ALA A 22 6.71 3.44 11.18
N GLN A 23 8.01 3.45 10.84
CA GLN A 23 8.73 4.65 10.44
C GLN A 23 8.20 5.23 9.13
N ALA A 24 7.90 4.39 8.14
CA ALA A 24 7.32 4.82 6.87
C ALA A 24 5.93 5.44 7.08
N GLU A 25 5.06 4.80 7.86
CA GLU A 25 3.73 5.35 8.19
C GLU A 25 3.84 6.69 8.92
N GLN A 26 4.78 6.82 9.87
CA GLN A 26 5.01 8.07 10.57
C GLN A 26 5.54 9.19 9.65
N ALA A 27 6.48 8.90 8.76
CA ALA A 27 7.00 9.87 7.81
C ALA A 27 5.90 10.36 6.85
N PHE A 28 5.07 9.44 6.34
CA PHE A 28 3.94 9.77 5.49
C PHE A 28 2.89 10.62 6.22
N ARG A 29 2.60 10.30 7.48
CA ARG A 29 1.70 11.07 8.33
C ARG A 29 2.19 12.50 8.53
N ILE A 30 3.46 12.69 8.90
CA ILE A 30 4.05 14.02 9.08
C ILE A 30 3.91 14.87 7.81
N TRP A 31 4.12 14.25 6.65
CA TRP A 31 3.92 14.93 5.37
C TRP A 31 2.46 15.30 5.11
N LEU A 32 1.50 14.42 5.42
CA LEU A 32 0.07 14.73 5.32
C LEU A 32 -0.34 15.86 6.29
N ASP A 33 0.18 15.83 7.53
CA ASP A 33 -0.05 16.90 8.51
C ASP A 33 0.42 18.27 7.97
N SER A 34 1.57 18.31 7.30
CA SER A 34 2.13 19.52 6.69
C SER A 34 1.32 20.03 5.50
N ALA A 35 0.59 19.16 4.82
CA ALA A 35 -0.23 19.50 3.65
C ALA A 35 -1.57 20.16 4.03
N VAL A 36 -1.93 20.20 5.32
CA VAL A 36 -3.19 20.77 5.84
C VAL A 36 -4.44 20.17 5.16
N LEU A 37 -4.35 18.92 4.71
CA LEU A 37 -5.49 18.21 4.13
C LEU A 37 -6.24 17.41 5.20
N PRO A 38 -7.57 17.31 5.11
CA PRO A 38 -8.32 16.42 5.98
C PRO A 38 -7.90 14.98 5.70
N HIS A 39 -7.36 14.32 6.70
CA HIS A 39 -6.98 12.91 6.61
C HIS A 39 -7.26 12.19 7.92
N MET A 40 -7.38 10.87 7.84
CA MET A 40 -7.55 10.02 9.01
C MET A 40 -6.77 8.72 8.85
N TYR A 41 -6.20 8.26 9.95
CA TYR A 41 -5.67 6.91 10.05
C TYR A 41 -6.81 5.91 10.15
N VAL A 42 -6.72 4.81 9.40
CA VAL A 42 -7.71 3.74 9.44
C VAL A 42 -7.27 2.68 10.43
N GLU A 43 -8.09 2.46 11.45
CA GLU A 43 -7.82 1.49 12.50
C GLU A 43 -7.69 0.07 11.92
N GLN A 44 -6.60 -0.65 12.29
CA GLN A 44 -6.20 -1.91 11.66
C GLN A 44 -6.64 -3.18 12.43
N SER A 45 -7.30 -3.06 13.60
CA SER A 45 -7.75 -4.22 14.37
C SER A 45 -8.73 -5.10 13.59
N PRO A 46 -8.50 -6.41 13.46
CA PRO A 46 -9.42 -7.31 12.77
C PRO A 46 -10.79 -7.38 13.43
N LEU A 47 -10.92 -6.95 14.70
CA LEU A 47 -12.17 -7.00 15.43
C LEU A 47 -13.21 -5.98 14.94
N THR A 48 -12.76 -4.90 14.30
CA THR A 48 -13.62 -3.85 13.73
C THR A 48 -14.09 -4.17 12.30
N VAL A 49 -13.65 -5.30 11.72
CA VAL A 49 -14.11 -5.78 10.42
C VAL A 49 -15.28 -6.76 10.63
N PRO A 50 -16.41 -6.60 9.92
CA PRO A 50 -17.52 -7.56 9.96
C PRO A 50 -17.05 -8.99 9.67
N ALA A 51 -17.58 -9.96 10.40
CA ALA A 51 -17.12 -11.34 10.33
C ALA A 51 -17.02 -11.92 8.91
N PRO A 52 -17.97 -11.68 7.98
CA PRO A 52 -17.87 -12.16 6.60
C PRO A 52 -16.70 -11.60 5.80
N LEU A 53 -16.18 -10.42 6.17
CA LEU A 53 -15.10 -9.74 5.45
C LEU A 53 -13.72 -9.97 6.07
N ARG A 54 -13.65 -10.59 7.25
CA ARG A 54 -12.38 -10.87 7.93
C ARG A 54 -11.48 -11.76 7.07
N GLY A 55 -10.26 -11.31 6.84
CA GLY A 55 -9.29 -12.00 5.99
C GLY A 55 -9.54 -11.89 4.48
N GLN A 56 -10.68 -11.32 4.05
CA GLN A 56 -11.00 -11.08 2.64
C GLN A 56 -10.65 -9.67 2.18
N ILE A 57 -10.65 -8.71 3.10
CA ILE A 57 -10.24 -7.33 2.83
C ILE A 57 -8.99 -6.97 3.61
N LYS A 58 -8.24 -6.03 3.07
CA LYS A 58 -7.23 -5.23 3.77
C LYS A 58 -7.66 -3.78 3.70
N ARG A 59 -7.63 -3.09 4.84
CA ARG A 59 -7.87 -1.64 4.88
C ARG A 59 -6.57 -0.91 4.55
N PRO A 60 -6.64 0.20 3.82
CA PRO A 60 -5.50 1.10 3.66
C PRO A 60 -5.16 1.75 5.00
N ASP A 61 -3.99 2.37 5.11
CA ASP A 61 -3.55 3.00 6.35
C ASP A 61 -4.18 4.39 6.55
N TYR A 62 -4.38 5.15 5.44
CA TYR A 62 -4.94 6.50 5.49
C TYR A 62 -6.07 6.70 4.48
N LEU A 63 -7.08 7.47 4.90
CA LEU A 63 -8.03 8.14 4.01
C LEU A 63 -7.69 9.63 3.96
N VAL A 64 -7.65 10.19 2.76
CA VAL A 64 -7.32 11.61 2.53
C VAL A 64 -8.44 12.26 1.75
N GLY A 65 -9.00 13.34 2.30
CA GLY A 65 -10.02 14.14 1.63
C GLY A 65 -9.38 15.14 0.68
N ILE A 66 -9.78 15.09 -0.58
CA ILE A 66 -9.36 16.06 -1.60
C ILE A 66 -10.52 17.01 -1.84
N PRO A 67 -10.40 18.30 -1.48
CA PRO A 67 -11.47 19.28 -1.66
C PRO A 67 -11.97 19.31 -3.12
N GLY A 68 -13.28 19.20 -3.30
CA GLY A 68 -13.92 19.21 -4.61
C GLY A 68 -13.78 17.91 -5.42
N VAL A 69 -13.05 16.89 -4.92
CA VAL A 69 -12.82 15.60 -5.59
C VAL A 69 -13.45 14.44 -4.82
N GLY A 70 -13.20 14.36 -3.51
CA GLY A 70 -13.69 13.28 -2.66
C GLY A 70 -12.58 12.63 -1.82
N LEU A 71 -12.71 11.32 -1.57
CA LEU A 71 -11.76 10.55 -0.77
C LEU A 71 -10.86 9.70 -1.66
N ILE A 72 -9.58 9.70 -1.32
CA ILE A 72 -8.60 8.72 -1.81
C ILE A 72 -7.98 8.00 -0.62
N ALA A 73 -7.38 6.85 -0.85
CA ALA A 73 -6.80 6.03 0.20
C ALA A 73 -5.34 5.69 -0.10
N PHE A 74 -4.53 5.60 0.97
CA PHE A 74 -3.13 5.19 0.88
C PHE A 74 -2.84 4.00 1.77
N ASP A 75 -2.18 3.00 1.19
CA ASP A 75 -1.54 1.91 1.90
C ASP A 75 -0.03 2.17 1.89
N VAL A 76 0.53 2.50 3.05
CA VAL A 76 1.93 2.93 3.18
C VAL A 76 2.82 1.71 3.32
N LYS A 77 3.93 1.69 2.61
CA LYS A 77 4.89 0.59 2.62
C LYS A 77 6.31 1.10 2.76
N ALA A 78 7.08 0.52 3.69
CA ALA A 78 8.52 0.55 3.57
C ALA A 78 8.94 -0.45 2.47
N LYS A 79 9.56 0.03 1.41
CA LYS A 79 9.93 -0.80 0.26
C LYS A 79 11.37 -0.58 -0.14
N THR A 80 12.07 -1.68 -0.38
CA THR A 80 13.34 -1.64 -1.12
C THR A 80 13.03 -1.55 -2.61
N VAL A 81 13.70 -0.64 -3.29
CA VAL A 81 13.68 -0.56 -4.75
C VAL A 81 14.70 -1.54 -5.30
N TYR A 82 14.25 -2.58 -5.96
CA TYR A 82 15.11 -3.56 -6.62
C TYR A 82 15.42 -3.12 -8.06
N PRO A 83 16.47 -3.67 -8.69
CA PRO A 83 16.77 -3.37 -10.11
C PRO A 83 15.59 -3.67 -11.04
N GLU A 84 14.77 -4.67 -10.74
CA GLU A 84 13.58 -5.03 -11.47
C GLU A 84 12.34 -4.19 -11.12
N GLY A 85 12.37 -3.41 -10.03
CA GLY A 85 11.29 -2.53 -9.60
C GLY A 85 10.75 -2.81 -8.19
N LEU A 86 9.48 -2.44 -7.97
CA LEU A 86 8.76 -2.62 -6.72
C LEU A 86 8.02 -3.95 -6.71
N ILE A 87 8.13 -4.69 -5.61
CA ILE A 87 7.53 -6.03 -5.47
C ILE A 87 6.34 -5.97 -4.52
N PHE A 88 5.19 -6.51 -4.94
CA PHE A 88 3.95 -6.56 -4.18
C PHE A 88 3.47 -8.01 -4.00
N ASP A 89 2.94 -8.34 -2.82
CA ASP A 89 2.28 -9.63 -2.57
C ASP A 89 0.89 -9.65 -3.23
N VAL A 90 0.62 -10.68 -4.04
CA VAL A 90 -0.65 -10.82 -4.76
C VAL A 90 -1.83 -10.90 -3.82
N ALA A 91 -1.70 -11.62 -2.70
CA ALA A 91 -2.81 -11.79 -1.76
C ALA A 91 -3.15 -10.47 -1.06
N GLU A 92 -2.14 -9.65 -0.77
CA GLU A 92 -2.33 -8.31 -0.19
C GLU A 92 -3.02 -7.38 -1.20
N VAL A 93 -2.52 -7.33 -2.43
CA VAL A 93 -3.11 -6.54 -3.53
C VAL A 93 -4.56 -6.92 -3.76
N GLN A 94 -4.89 -8.21 -3.80
CA GLN A 94 -6.27 -8.66 -3.98
C GLN A 94 -7.21 -8.22 -2.84
N LYS A 95 -6.74 -8.26 -1.60
CA LYS A 95 -7.52 -7.80 -0.44
C LYS A 95 -7.78 -6.29 -0.48
N LEU A 96 -6.78 -5.48 -0.90
CA LEU A 96 -6.95 -4.05 -1.11
C LEU A 96 -7.89 -3.74 -2.27
N ARG A 97 -7.83 -4.50 -3.37
CA ARG A 97 -8.79 -4.40 -4.49
C ARG A 97 -10.22 -4.67 -4.03
N THR A 98 -10.41 -5.69 -3.20
CA THR A 98 -11.72 -5.97 -2.62
C THR A 98 -12.22 -4.80 -1.79
N PHE A 99 -11.37 -4.21 -0.96
CA PHE A 99 -11.69 -3.00 -0.20
C PHE A 99 -12.03 -1.83 -1.12
N ALA A 100 -11.15 -1.51 -2.09
CA ALA A 100 -11.35 -0.41 -3.03
C ALA A 100 -12.70 -0.50 -3.76
N ARG A 101 -13.06 -1.70 -4.21
CA ARG A 101 -14.32 -1.96 -4.90
C ARG A 101 -15.54 -1.80 -4.00
N LEU A 102 -15.48 -2.32 -2.76
CA LEU A 102 -16.61 -2.25 -1.81
C LEU A 102 -16.89 -0.83 -1.32
N PHE A 103 -15.85 -0.01 -1.19
CA PHE A 103 -15.96 1.35 -0.68
C PHE A 103 -15.88 2.42 -1.78
N HIS A 104 -15.78 2.01 -3.05
CA HIS A 104 -15.67 2.91 -4.21
C HIS A 104 -14.54 3.94 -4.05
N LEU A 105 -13.36 3.50 -3.59
CA LEU A 105 -12.21 4.34 -3.34
C LEU A 105 -11.08 4.08 -4.32
N THR A 106 -10.43 5.15 -4.76
CA THR A 106 -9.13 5.05 -5.41
C THR A 106 -8.08 4.83 -4.34
N VAL A 107 -7.33 3.73 -4.45
CA VAL A 107 -6.28 3.34 -3.50
C VAL A 107 -4.92 3.45 -4.17
N TYR A 108 -3.97 4.02 -3.45
CA TYR A 108 -2.56 4.09 -3.81
C TYR A 108 -1.72 3.31 -2.81
N PHE A 109 -0.70 2.63 -3.29
CA PHE A 109 0.45 2.31 -2.46
C PHE A 109 1.36 3.53 -2.40
N ALA A 110 1.73 3.95 -1.20
CA ALA A 110 2.80 4.91 -0.97
C ALA A 110 4.04 4.12 -0.51
N CYS A 111 4.95 3.86 -1.44
CA CYS A 111 6.15 3.06 -1.21
C CYS A 111 7.30 3.99 -0.82
N LEU A 112 7.61 4.06 0.48
CA LEU A 112 8.73 4.83 1.02
C LEU A 112 9.98 3.97 1.03
N ASP A 113 11.15 4.61 0.87
CA ASP A 113 12.42 3.90 0.95
C ASP A 113 12.58 3.24 2.33
N SER A 114 12.89 1.95 2.33
CA SER A 114 13.11 1.18 3.56
C SER A 114 14.36 1.62 4.35
N GLU A 115 15.26 2.33 3.71
CA GLU A 115 16.47 2.91 4.35
C GLU A 115 16.24 4.35 4.84
N GLY A 116 15.06 4.90 4.59
CA GLY A 116 14.68 6.26 4.97
C GLY A 116 14.97 7.29 3.87
N GLY A 117 14.62 8.54 4.14
CA GLY A 117 14.76 9.62 3.19
C GLY A 117 13.41 10.13 2.66
N PRO A 118 13.40 11.24 1.91
CA PRO A 118 12.18 11.87 1.44
C PRO A 118 11.58 11.21 0.19
N GLN A 119 12.33 10.31 -0.47
CA GLN A 119 11.88 9.68 -1.71
C GLN A 119 10.81 8.64 -1.43
N SER A 120 9.70 8.74 -2.16
CA SER A 120 8.66 7.73 -2.21
C SER A 120 8.21 7.49 -3.65
N TYR A 121 7.47 6.39 -3.85
CA TYR A 121 6.85 6.05 -5.12
C TYR A 121 5.38 5.75 -4.91
N TRP A 122 4.52 6.44 -5.65
CA TRP A 122 3.10 6.14 -5.63
C TRP A 122 2.74 5.18 -6.76
N VAL A 123 1.98 4.16 -6.39
CA VAL A 123 1.45 3.19 -7.34
C VAL A 123 -0.06 3.11 -7.15
N ARG A 124 -0.83 3.59 -8.11
CA ARG A 124 -2.29 3.41 -8.08
C ARG A 124 -2.60 1.92 -8.23
N LEU A 125 -3.51 1.43 -7.40
CA LEU A 125 -3.76 -0.01 -7.22
C LEU A 125 -4.12 -0.72 -8.54
N ASP A 126 -4.87 -0.06 -9.43
CA ASP A 126 -5.26 -0.60 -10.73
C ASP A 126 -4.09 -0.75 -11.72
N ARG A 127 -2.97 -0.04 -11.51
CA ARG A 127 -1.75 -0.24 -12.31
C ARG A 127 -1.15 -1.64 -12.17
N LEU A 128 -1.55 -2.36 -11.14
CA LEU A 128 -1.11 -3.74 -10.91
C LEU A 128 -2.01 -4.78 -11.58
N ASP A 129 -3.10 -4.37 -12.27
CA ASP A 129 -4.08 -5.30 -12.84
C ASP A 129 -3.50 -6.12 -13.99
N ASP A 130 -2.67 -5.50 -14.82
CA ASP A 130 -2.05 -6.14 -15.98
C ASP A 130 -0.64 -6.68 -15.70
N VAL A 131 -0.16 -6.56 -14.45
CA VAL A 131 1.17 -7.06 -14.07
C VAL A 131 1.09 -8.57 -13.85
N PRO A 132 1.89 -9.38 -14.57
CA PRO A 132 1.86 -10.82 -14.41
C PRO A 132 2.37 -11.26 -13.03
N ALA A 133 1.65 -12.20 -12.42
CA ALA A 133 2.07 -12.77 -11.16
C ALA A 133 3.19 -13.79 -11.35
N VAL A 134 4.27 -13.65 -10.58
CA VAL A 134 5.44 -14.54 -10.60
C VAL A 134 5.64 -15.13 -9.22
N ARG A 135 6.02 -16.41 -9.16
CA ARG A 135 6.34 -17.07 -7.89
C ARG A 135 7.76 -16.72 -7.45
N ARG A 136 7.89 -16.14 -6.26
CA ARG A 136 9.16 -15.75 -5.65
C ARG A 136 9.17 -16.22 -4.18
N GLY A 137 10.16 -17.00 -3.78
CA GLY A 137 10.27 -17.49 -2.40
C GLY A 137 9.02 -18.19 -1.85
N GLY A 138 8.28 -18.91 -2.71
CA GLY A 138 7.05 -19.61 -2.32
C GLY A 138 5.78 -18.76 -2.34
N CYS A 139 5.87 -17.42 -2.48
CA CYS A 139 4.75 -16.49 -2.59
C CYS A 139 4.51 -16.08 -4.04
N LEU A 140 3.27 -15.73 -4.39
CA LEU A 140 2.95 -15.06 -5.64
C LEU A 140 3.15 -13.54 -5.46
N THR A 141 3.93 -12.94 -6.35
CA THR A 141 4.26 -11.52 -6.32
C THR A 141 4.01 -10.87 -7.68
N LEU A 142 3.75 -9.56 -7.64
CA LEU A 142 3.73 -8.67 -8.80
C LEU A 142 4.98 -7.81 -8.73
N THR A 143 5.68 -7.66 -9.84
CA THR A 143 6.85 -6.77 -9.93
C THR A 143 6.52 -5.63 -10.89
N LEU A 144 6.42 -4.41 -10.37
CA LEU A 144 6.18 -3.21 -11.16
C LEU A 144 7.51 -2.52 -11.45
N PRO A 145 7.90 -2.31 -12.71
CA PRO A 145 9.08 -1.52 -13.05
C PRO A 145 9.03 -0.12 -12.41
N ILE A 146 10.17 0.39 -11.98
CA ILE A 146 10.21 1.64 -11.21
C ILE A 146 9.76 2.86 -12.04
N ASP A 147 9.96 2.84 -13.34
CA ASP A 147 9.50 3.87 -14.28
C ASP A 147 7.97 3.89 -14.47
N ALA A 148 7.28 2.81 -14.12
CA ALA A 148 5.82 2.74 -14.09
C ALA A 148 5.23 3.23 -12.75
N ALA A 149 6.06 3.49 -11.74
CA ALA A 149 5.67 4.10 -10.47
C ALA A 149 5.91 5.61 -10.49
N MET A 150 5.04 6.38 -9.87
CA MET A 150 5.20 7.83 -9.82
C MET A 150 6.14 8.24 -8.69
N PRO A 151 7.28 8.90 -8.97
CA PRO A 151 8.15 9.40 -7.93
C PRO A 151 7.52 10.59 -7.22
N VAL A 152 7.58 10.60 -5.89
CA VAL A 152 7.05 11.64 -5.01
C VAL A 152 8.06 11.93 -3.91
N LEU A 153 8.37 13.22 -3.71
CA LEU A 153 9.19 13.66 -2.59
C LEU A 153 8.29 14.07 -1.42
N LEU A 154 8.50 13.53 -0.23
CA LEU A 154 7.76 13.93 0.97
C LEU A 154 8.09 15.37 1.44
N THR A 155 8.87 16.11 0.65
CA THR A 155 9.18 17.54 0.85
C THR A 155 8.44 18.43 -0.14
N GLU A 156 7.79 17.86 -1.17
CA GLU A 156 6.99 18.63 -2.11
C GLU A 156 5.54 18.81 -1.62
N PRO A 157 4.81 19.83 -2.11
CA PRO A 157 3.39 19.97 -1.79
C PRO A 157 2.59 18.76 -2.26
N PHE A 158 1.72 18.21 -1.40
CA PHE A 158 0.84 17.08 -1.71
C PHE A 158 0.02 17.33 -2.99
N SER A 159 -0.47 18.56 -3.18
CA SER A 159 -1.26 18.92 -4.36
C SER A 159 -0.53 18.71 -5.68
N LEU A 160 0.77 18.97 -5.72
CA LEU A 160 1.59 18.71 -6.91
C LEU A 160 1.72 17.20 -7.18
N ALA A 161 2.01 16.41 -6.15
CA ALA A 161 2.06 14.96 -6.26
C ALA A 161 0.69 14.40 -6.73
N PHE A 162 -0.40 14.89 -6.15
CA PHE A 162 -1.75 14.43 -6.50
C PHE A 162 -2.10 14.77 -7.96
N VAL A 163 -1.88 16.00 -8.41
CA VAL A 163 -2.15 16.39 -9.81
C VAL A 163 -1.39 15.52 -10.80
N ARG A 164 -0.10 15.24 -10.52
CA ARG A 164 0.69 14.32 -11.36
C ARG A 164 0.10 12.89 -11.35
N SER A 165 -0.41 12.44 -10.20
CA SER A 165 -0.95 11.07 -10.06
C SER A 165 -2.22 10.81 -10.86
N VAL A 166 -3.00 11.84 -11.14
CA VAL A 166 -4.23 11.74 -11.93
C VAL A 166 -4.02 12.03 -13.41
N ALA A 167 -2.87 12.58 -13.78
CA ALA A 167 -2.49 12.86 -15.18
C ALA A 167 -1.81 11.67 -15.87
N LEU A 168 -1.43 10.63 -15.11
CA LEU A 168 -0.82 9.37 -15.57
C LEU A 168 -1.88 8.26 -15.68
#